data_719e056e7f45a5dc98091187e002eb84
#
_entry.id   719e056e7f45a5dc98091187e002eb84
#
_cell.length_a   1.000
_cell.length_b   1.000
_cell.length_c   1.000
_cell.angle_alpha   90.00
_cell.angle_beta   90.00
_cell.angle_gamma   90.00
#
_symmetry.space_group_name_H-M   'P 1'
#
loop_
_entity.id
_entity.type
_entity.pdbx_description
1 polymer ?
#
loop_
_entity_poly.entity_id
_entity_poly.type
_entity_poly.pdbx_seq_one_letter_code
_entity_poly.pdbx_strand_id
1 'polypeptide(L)'
;MRTKQISLALLTLSLLTAFQTSAQTEVVAPSNALRIATGKKGKGYSKLFANINTVCGDKVALTEVETEGGLQNLTTLAANQAELGFAQLDTLQDMKSSDEAIGALQAVLPLNMNLLHILANAEGYNYRTETKYLVLGGKTVNVPVTNFSDLKGLPVAVVGSARALGRVLDRSNAMGMQFVDVETDEQALAKLNAGKVAAIFSTSGWPSGPVQRLKRNSGLILVKFDMPVRPPYQIVKKNYENLDTFNHSFLAAPNLLVTRAFSASGVNGRAVATLQNCIQKNLVNLQEGQFEPAWPEVKNLSDTFGWPRFAGGKR
;
A
#
# COMPACT_ATOMS: atom_id res chain seq x y z
N MET A 1 -67.31 -1.26 64.01
CA MET A 1 -65.91 -0.77 63.98
C MET A 1 -65.56 -0.55 62.52
N ARG A 2 -65.27 0.72 62.15
CA ARG A 2 -65.11 1.14 60.74
C ARG A 2 -63.64 1.06 60.35
N THR A 3 -63.35 0.27 59.34
CA THR A 3 -62.01 0.23 58.66
C THR A 3 -61.98 1.25 57.52
N LYS A 4 -61.05 2.20 57.61
CA LYS A 4 -60.79 3.21 56.58
C LYS A 4 -59.87 2.62 55.53
N GLN A 5 -60.31 2.60 54.29
CA GLN A 5 -59.47 2.33 53.11
C GLN A 5 -58.71 3.65 52.75
N ILE A 6 -57.40 3.54 52.65
CA ILE A 6 -56.51 4.60 52.11
C ILE A 6 -56.18 4.21 50.67
N SER A 7 -56.70 4.98 49.72
CA SER A 7 -56.33 4.87 48.29
C SER A 7 -54.99 5.55 48.04
N LEU A 8 -54.02 4.77 47.55
CA LEU A 8 -52.72 5.27 47.15
C LEU A 8 -52.77 5.51 45.62
N ALA A 9 -52.78 6.78 45.23
CA ALA A 9 -52.67 7.19 43.80
C ALA A 9 -51.22 7.12 43.33
N LEU A 10 -50.89 6.18 42.42
CA LEU A 10 -49.62 6.17 41.71
C LEU A 10 -49.64 7.19 40.57
N LEU A 11 -48.86 8.26 40.70
CA LEU A 11 -48.52 9.15 39.61
C LEU A 11 -47.40 8.49 38.77
N THR A 12 -47.73 7.99 37.58
CA THR A 12 -46.72 7.58 36.58
C THR A 12 -46.25 8.79 35.80
N LEU A 13 -45.02 9.21 36.09
CA LEU A 13 -44.31 10.26 35.36
C LEU A 13 -43.66 9.65 34.11
N SER A 14 -44.31 9.83 32.95
CA SER A 14 -43.75 9.38 31.65
C SER A 14 -42.64 10.36 31.22
N LEU A 15 -41.37 9.94 31.35
CA LEU A 15 -40.25 10.63 30.71
C LEU A 15 -40.26 10.28 29.20
N LEU A 16 -40.70 11.23 28.37
CA LEU A 16 -40.44 11.21 26.93
C LEU A 16 -38.94 11.57 26.70
N THR A 17 -38.10 10.57 26.50
CA THR A 17 -36.76 10.80 25.95
C THR A 17 -36.88 11.03 24.43
N ALA A 18 -36.75 12.29 24.02
CA ALA A 18 -36.62 12.66 22.63
C ALA A 18 -35.25 12.11 22.12
N PHE A 19 -35.28 11.04 21.37
CA PHE A 19 -34.14 10.61 20.54
C PHE A 19 -33.93 11.65 19.44
N GLN A 20 -32.96 12.54 19.60
CA GLN A 20 -32.44 13.34 18.50
C GLN A 20 -31.67 12.43 17.56
N THR A 21 -32.31 11.95 16.52
CA THR A 21 -31.66 11.34 15.36
C THR A 21 -30.87 12.44 14.65
N SER A 22 -29.59 12.54 14.91
CA SER A 22 -28.67 13.32 14.09
C SER A 22 -28.69 12.70 12.69
N ALA A 23 -29.45 13.27 11.78
CA ALA A 23 -29.34 12.97 10.37
C ALA A 23 -27.92 13.37 9.93
N GLN A 24 -27.01 12.41 9.86
CA GLN A 24 -25.78 12.56 9.10
C GLN A 24 -26.22 12.78 7.65
N THR A 25 -26.07 14.00 7.18
CA THR A 25 -26.19 14.34 5.78
C THR A 25 -25.06 13.57 5.07
N GLU A 26 -25.39 12.40 4.56
CA GLU A 26 -24.55 11.70 3.60
C GLU A 26 -24.36 12.66 2.43
N VAL A 27 -23.16 13.21 2.27
CA VAL A 27 -22.80 14.02 1.11
C VAL A 27 -22.80 13.06 -0.07
N VAL A 28 -23.96 12.97 -0.74
CA VAL A 28 -24.09 12.20 -1.98
C VAL A 28 -23.14 12.84 -2.97
N ALA A 29 -22.04 12.16 -3.27
CA ALA A 29 -21.12 12.58 -4.32
C ALA A 29 -21.90 12.79 -5.62
N PRO A 30 -21.61 13.82 -6.42
CA PRO A 30 -22.31 14.06 -7.67
C PRO A 30 -22.24 12.80 -8.53
N SER A 31 -23.35 12.43 -9.17
CA SER A 31 -23.54 11.16 -9.89
C SER A 31 -22.51 10.85 -10.99
N ASN A 32 -21.56 11.77 -11.25
CA ASN A 32 -20.49 11.68 -12.25
C ASN A 32 -19.07 11.80 -11.65
N ALA A 33 -18.91 11.74 -10.33
CA ALA A 33 -17.59 11.79 -9.71
C ALA A 33 -16.86 10.47 -9.89
N LEU A 34 -15.57 10.51 -10.25
CA LEU A 34 -14.70 9.35 -10.24
C LEU A 34 -14.21 9.09 -8.80
N ARG A 35 -14.51 7.92 -8.27
CA ARG A 35 -14.00 7.46 -6.98
C ARG A 35 -12.65 6.82 -7.20
N ILE A 36 -11.66 7.26 -6.43
CA ILE A 36 -10.27 6.79 -6.53
C ILE A 36 -9.85 6.13 -5.22
N ALA A 37 -9.59 4.82 -5.25
CA ALA A 37 -9.09 4.07 -4.11
C ALA A 37 -7.60 4.40 -3.90
N THR A 38 -7.24 4.87 -2.68
CA THR A 38 -5.91 5.43 -2.41
C THR A 38 -5.11 4.59 -1.41
N GLY A 39 -5.54 4.52 -0.19
CA GLY A 39 -4.84 3.99 0.96
C GLY A 39 -5.19 4.84 2.17
N LYS A 40 -4.46 4.68 3.27
CA LYS A 40 -4.69 5.47 4.47
C LYS A 40 -4.50 6.95 4.20
N LYS A 41 -5.43 7.75 4.71
CA LYS A 41 -5.40 9.20 4.57
C LYS A 41 -4.05 9.81 5.00
N GLY A 42 -3.54 10.73 4.19
CA GLY A 42 -2.24 11.39 4.42
C GLY A 42 -1.01 10.52 4.14
N LYS A 43 -1.18 9.28 3.64
CA LYS A 43 -0.07 8.45 3.12
C LYS A 43 0.16 8.70 1.63
N GLY A 44 1.19 8.08 1.05
CA GLY A 44 1.67 8.38 -0.30
C GLY A 44 0.57 8.46 -1.37
N TYR A 45 -0.26 7.44 -1.52
CA TYR A 45 -1.34 7.45 -2.53
C TYR A 45 -2.42 8.50 -2.25
N SER A 46 -2.80 8.72 -0.98
CA SER A 46 -3.73 9.78 -0.58
C SER A 46 -3.17 11.17 -0.92
N LYS A 47 -1.87 11.40 -0.73
CA LYS A 47 -1.21 12.64 -1.10
C LYS A 47 -1.14 12.82 -2.62
N LEU A 48 -0.83 11.76 -3.39
CA LEU A 48 -0.89 11.81 -4.84
C LEU A 48 -2.30 12.13 -5.33
N PHE A 49 -3.33 11.53 -4.73
CA PHE A 49 -4.73 11.88 -5.00
C PHE A 49 -5.00 13.37 -4.75
N ALA A 50 -4.58 13.89 -3.59
CA ALA A 50 -4.78 15.31 -3.25
C ALA A 50 -4.14 16.23 -4.29
N ASN A 51 -2.93 15.90 -4.77
CA ASN A 51 -2.25 16.66 -5.83
C ASN A 51 -3.02 16.60 -7.16
N ILE A 52 -3.49 15.41 -7.56
CA ILE A 52 -4.33 15.23 -8.76
C ILE A 52 -5.61 16.04 -8.63
N ASN A 53 -6.27 15.99 -7.48
CA ASN A 53 -7.50 16.75 -7.24
C ASN A 53 -7.25 18.26 -7.29
N THR A 54 -6.12 18.74 -6.79
CA THR A 54 -5.74 20.16 -6.86
C THR A 54 -5.62 20.64 -8.31
N VAL A 55 -5.02 19.86 -9.20
CA VAL A 55 -4.76 20.30 -10.59
C VAL A 55 -5.86 19.89 -11.58
N CYS A 56 -6.71 18.93 -11.25
CA CYS A 56 -7.70 18.37 -12.16
C CYS A 56 -9.14 18.37 -11.63
N GLY A 57 -9.38 18.71 -10.37
CA GLY A 57 -10.71 18.64 -9.75
C GLY A 57 -11.75 19.57 -10.37
N ASP A 58 -11.32 20.64 -11.03
CA ASP A 58 -12.19 21.54 -11.81
C ASP A 58 -12.62 20.96 -13.18
N LYS A 59 -11.93 19.96 -13.69
CA LYS A 59 -12.20 19.28 -14.97
C LYS A 59 -13.03 18.00 -14.77
N VAL A 60 -12.75 17.27 -13.68
CA VAL A 60 -13.42 16.03 -13.33
C VAL A 60 -13.64 16.00 -11.83
N ALA A 61 -14.87 15.83 -11.38
CA ALA A 61 -15.16 15.63 -9.97
C ALA A 61 -14.50 14.33 -9.48
N LEU A 62 -13.70 14.43 -8.44
CA LEU A 62 -12.95 13.31 -7.85
C LEU A 62 -13.36 13.09 -6.39
N THR A 63 -13.48 11.84 -5.99
CA THR A 63 -13.75 11.47 -4.61
C THR A 63 -12.71 10.44 -4.16
N GLU A 64 -12.10 10.68 -3.01
CA GLU A 64 -11.16 9.73 -2.40
C GLU A 64 -11.93 8.59 -1.73
N VAL A 65 -11.48 7.35 -1.98
CA VAL A 65 -11.90 6.16 -1.25
C VAL A 65 -10.72 5.68 -0.42
N GLU A 66 -10.80 5.88 0.88
CA GLU A 66 -9.78 5.43 1.82
C GLU A 66 -9.76 3.91 1.92
N THR A 67 -8.57 3.31 1.94
CA THR A 67 -8.33 1.87 2.06
C THR A 67 -7.07 1.61 2.89
N GLU A 68 -6.71 0.33 3.07
CA GLU A 68 -5.42 -0.04 3.67
C GLU A 68 -4.22 0.06 2.69
N GLY A 69 -4.46 0.33 1.39
CA GLY A 69 -3.42 0.48 0.37
C GLY A 69 -3.61 -0.38 -0.88
N GLY A 70 -2.55 -0.56 -1.66
CA GLY A 70 -2.61 -1.12 -3.01
C GLY A 70 -3.37 -2.44 -3.14
N LEU A 71 -3.22 -3.37 -2.21
CA LEU A 71 -3.96 -4.63 -2.23
C LEU A 71 -5.48 -4.40 -2.12
N GLN A 72 -5.90 -3.60 -1.13
CA GLN A 72 -7.32 -3.30 -0.94
C GLN A 72 -7.86 -2.38 -2.04
N ASN A 73 -7.04 -1.50 -2.61
CA ASN A 73 -7.44 -0.72 -3.78
C ASN A 73 -7.92 -1.64 -4.91
N LEU A 74 -7.19 -2.72 -5.20
CA LEU A 74 -7.55 -3.65 -6.26
C LEU A 74 -8.86 -4.40 -5.97
N THR A 75 -9.07 -4.88 -4.75
CA THR A 75 -10.34 -5.53 -4.37
C THR A 75 -11.51 -4.54 -4.38
N THR A 76 -11.27 -3.27 -4.02
CA THR A 76 -12.26 -2.19 -4.10
C THR A 76 -12.69 -1.92 -5.56
N LEU A 77 -11.73 -1.94 -6.51
CA LEU A 77 -12.05 -1.82 -7.93
C LEU A 77 -12.82 -3.04 -8.44
N ALA A 78 -12.37 -4.25 -8.10
CA ALA A 78 -13.03 -5.51 -8.47
C ALA A 78 -14.48 -5.56 -7.96
N ALA A 79 -14.72 -5.05 -6.76
CA ALA A 79 -16.04 -4.93 -6.15
C ALA A 79 -16.91 -3.77 -6.70
N ASN A 80 -16.46 -3.03 -7.71
CA ASN A 80 -17.12 -1.84 -8.28
C ASN A 80 -17.36 -0.70 -7.28
N GLN A 81 -16.56 -0.62 -6.22
CA GLN A 81 -16.67 0.43 -5.20
C GLN A 81 -15.82 1.66 -5.51
N ALA A 82 -14.94 1.58 -6.51
CA ALA A 82 -14.21 2.70 -7.09
C ALA A 82 -14.04 2.53 -8.60
N GLU A 83 -13.80 3.63 -9.32
CA GLU A 83 -13.53 3.65 -10.76
C GLU A 83 -12.04 3.52 -11.05
N LEU A 84 -11.21 4.14 -10.20
CA LEU A 84 -9.75 4.10 -10.29
C LEU A 84 -9.12 3.69 -8.95
N GLY A 85 -7.85 3.32 -9.01
CA GLY A 85 -7.07 3.05 -7.80
C GLY A 85 -5.58 3.06 -8.08
N PHE A 86 -4.82 3.29 -7.03
CA PHE A 86 -3.37 3.18 -7.07
C PHE A 86 -2.95 1.75 -6.78
N ALA A 87 -2.06 1.20 -7.59
CA ALA A 87 -1.59 -0.18 -7.43
C ALA A 87 -0.13 -0.33 -7.82
N GLN A 88 0.57 -1.21 -7.13
CA GLN A 88 1.90 -1.66 -7.50
C GLN A 88 1.79 -2.79 -8.53
N LEU A 89 2.64 -2.78 -9.54
CA LEU A 89 2.53 -3.69 -10.69
C LEU A 89 2.61 -5.17 -10.30
N ASP A 90 3.48 -5.52 -9.38
CA ASP A 90 3.62 -6.89 -8.88
C ASP A 90 2.37 -7.38 -8.12
N THR A 91 1.68 -6.49 -7.38
CA THR A 91 0.40 -6.81 -6.75
C THR A 91 -0.68 -7.09 -7.80
N LEU A 92 -0.73 -6.29 -8.87
CA LEU A 92 -1.61 -6.55 -10.02
C LEU A 92 -1.29 -7.92 -10.66
N GLN A 93 -0.01 -8.21 -10.88
CA GLN A 93 0.44 -9.46 -11.49
C GLN A 93 0.17 -10.69 -10.61
N ASP A 94 0.30 -10.56 -9.29
CA ASP A 94 0.01 -11.64 -8.35
C ASP A 94 -1.50 -11.97 -8.30
N MET A 95 -2.34 -10.92 -8.28
CA MET A 95 -3.79 -11.08 -8.11
C MET A 95 -4.55 -11.43 -9.40
N LYS A 96 -4.05 -11.04 -10.58
CA LYS A 96 -4.76 -11.27 -11.85
C LYS A 96 -5.08 -12.74 -12.14
N SER A 97 -4.31 -13.68 -11.59
CA SER A 97 -4.51 -15.11 -11.79
C SER A 97 -5.62 -15.69 -10.92
N SER A 98 -5.96 -15.01 -9.82
CA SER A 98 -6.99 -15.43 -8.87
C SER A 98 -8.27 -14.60 -8.97
N ASP A 99 -8.25 -13.46 -9.66
CA ASP A 99 -9.38 -12.55 -9.81
C ASP A 99 -9.41 -11.97 -11.24
N GLU A 100 -10.40 -12.40 -12.04
CA GLU A 100 -10.57 -11.97 -13.43
C GLU A 100 -10.88 -10.46 -13.53
N ALA A 101 -11.62 -9.90 -12.56
CA ALA A 101 -11.93 -8.47 -12.54
C ALA A 101 -10.66 -7.64 -12.36
N ILE A 102 -9.70 -8.11 -11.56
CA ILE A 102 -8.38 -7.48 -11.43
C ILE A 102 -7.55 -7.67 -12.71
N GLY A 103 -7.63 -8.85 -13.32
CA GLY A 103 -6.97 -9.11 -14.62
C GLY A 103 -7.47 -8.22 -15.76
N ALA A 104 -8.72 -7.74 -15.68
CA ALA A 104 -9.34 -6.84 -16.66
C ALA A 104 -9.04 -5.35 -16.43
N LEU A 105 -8.39 -4.97 -15.31
CA LEU A 105 -8.03 -3.57 -15.05
C LEU A 105 -7.07 -3.03 -16.12
N GLN A 106 -7.14 -1.75 -16.38
CA GLN A 106 -6.32 -1.06 -17.37
C GLN A 106 -5.50 0.05 -16.74
N ALA A 107 -4.25 0.19 -17.14
CA ALA A 107 -3.37 1.26 -16.68
C ALA A 107 -3.74 2.59 -17.33
N VAL A 108 -4.03 3.59 -16.51
CA VAL A 108 -4.26 4.98 -16.95
C VAL A 108 -2.93 5.69 -17.14
N LEU A 109 -2.06 5.60 -16.12
CA LEU A 109 -0.75 6.25 -16.08
C LEU A 109 0.24 5.41 -15.26
N PRO A 110 1.52 5.37 -15.64
CA PRO A 110 2.59 5.01 -14.71
C PRO A 110 2.78 6.15 -13.69
N LEU A 111 3.22 5.78 -12.52
CA LEU A 111 3.52 6.71 -11.43
C LEU A 111 4.97 6.53 -10.97
N ASN A 112 5.28 6.96 -9.75
CA ASN A 112 6.58 6.77 -9.13
C ASN A 112 6.88 5.28 -8.87
N MET A 113 8.13 5.00 -8.54
CA MET A 113 8.56 3.68 -8.08
C MET A 113 8.39 3.59 -6.55
N ASN A 114 7.81 2.50 -6.07
CA ASN A 114 7.88 2.15 -4.65
C ASN A 114 9.17 1.38 -4.37
N LEU A 115 9.82 1.73 -3.27
CA LEU A 115 11.02 1.04 -2.81
C LEU A 115 10.66 -0.08 -1.85
N LEU A 116 11.31 -1.22 -2.00
CA LEU A 116 11.29 -2.28 -1.00
C LEU A 116 12.25 -1.88 0.14
N HIS A 117 11.70 -1.54 1.29
CA HIS A 117 12.44 -1.33 2.52
C HIS A 117 12.53 -2.65 3.27
N ILE A 118 13.73 -3.11 3.51
CA ILE A 118 14.00 -4.34 4.25
C ILE A 118 14.67 -3.95 5.55
N LEU A 119 14.01 -4.18 6.67
CA LEU A 119 14.55 -3.90 8.01
C LEU A 119 14.94 -5.20 8.70
N ALA A 120 16.09 -5.23 9.35
CA ALA A 120 16.56 -6.35 10.17
C ALA A 120 17.21 -5.83 11.47
N ASN A 121 17.44 -6.73 12.42
CA ASN A 121 18.23 -6.42 13.61
C ASN A 121 19.72 -6.35 13.24
N ALA A 122 20.43 -5.33 13.73
CA ALA A 122 21.87 -5.17 13.53
C ALA A 122 22.68 -6.34 14.11
N GLU A 123 22.17 -6.99 15.15
CA GLU A 123 22.79 -8.16 15.78
C GLU A 123 22.55 -9.46 15.00
N GLY A 124 21.77 -9.41 13.91
CA GLY A 124 21.41 -10.57 13.10
C GLY A 124 20.20 -11.33 13.63
N TYR A 125 19.98 -12.52 13.09
CA TYR A 125 18.85 -13.39 13.41
C TYR A 125 19.32 -14.70 14.04
N ASN A 126 18.76 -15.03 15.20
CA ASN A 126 19.04 -16.28 15.88
C ASN A 126 17.98 -17.33 15.55
N TYR A 127 18.40 -18.44 14.98
CA TYR A 127 17.48 -19.56 14.76
C TYR A 127 18.07 -20.86 15.34
N ARG A 128 17.17 -21.78 15.68
CA ARG A 128 17.55 -23.08 16.21
C ARG A 128 17.59 -24.09 15.06
N THR A 129 18.74 -24.71 14.84
CA THR A 129 18.87 -25.80 13.88
C THR A 129 18.24 -27.06 14.46
N GLU A 130 17.33 -27.70 13.71
CA GLU A 130 16.83 -29.02 14.05
C GLU A 130 17.94 -30.05 13.77
N THR A 131 18.36 -30.76 14.77
CA THR A 131 19.20 -31.94 14.58
C THR A 131 18.34 -33.12 14.19
N LYS A 132 18.55 -33.71 13.00
CA LYS A 132 17.85 -34.91 12.50
C LYS A 132 18.05 -36.18 13.35
N TYR A 133 18.88 -36.13 14.39
CA TYR A 133 19.11 -37.26 15.26
C TYR A 133 18.70 -36.95 16.70
N LEU A 134 17.82 -37.82 17.18
CA LEU A 134 17.26 -37.87 18.53
C LEU A 134 18.32 -37.53 19.60
N VAL A 135 17.88 -36.75 20.59
CA VAL A 135 18.55 -36.51 21.87
C VAL A 135 19.57 -35.37 21.82
N LEU A 136 19.22 -34.25 22.35
CA LEU A 136 19.97 -33.04 22.75
C LEU A 136 19.89 -31.87 21.74
N GLY A 137 18.97 -31.01 22.05
CA GLY A 137 18.89 -29.59 21.76
C GLY A 137 19.62 -29.03 20.52
N GLY A 138 18.88 -28.70 19.47
CA GLY A 138 19.48 -28.03 18.33
C GLY A 138 20.36 -26.81 18.72
N LYS A 139 21.43 -26.58 17.99
CA LYS A 139 22.35 -25.46 18.22
C LYS A 139 21.67 -24.15 17.76
N THR A 140 21.75 -23.12 18.58
CA THR A 140 21.38 -21.77 18.14
C THR A 140 22.49 -21.23 17.23
N VAL A 141 22.13 -20.78 16.05
CA VAL A 141 23.01 -20.16 15.06
C VAL A 141 22.57 -18.72 14.88
N ASN A 142 23.51 -17.77 14.95
CA ASN A 142 23.27 -16.39 14.58
C ASN A 142 23.62 -16.19 13.10
N VAL A 143 22.71 -15.59 12.33
CA VAL A 143 22.94 -15.22 10.93
C VAL A 143 22.90 -13.70 10.83
N PRO A 144 23.99 -13.05 10.44
CA PRO A 144 23.96 -11.64 10.07
C PRO A 144 23.03 -11.45 8.87
N VAL A 145 22.15 -10.44 8.93
CA VAL A 145 21.22 -10.11 7.84
C VAL A 145 21.53 -8.68 7.38
N THR A 146 22.47 -8.53 6.48
CA THR A 146 22.93 -7.25 5.94
C THR A 146 22.60 -7.07 4.47
N ASN A 147 22.45 -8.17 3.74
CA ASN A 147 22.08 -8.21 2.33
C ASN A 147 20.81 -9.04 2.14
N PHE A 148 20.10 -8.80 1.05
CA PHE A 148 18.90 -9.57 0.71
C PHE A 148 19.22 -11.09 0.54
N SER A 149 20.38 -11.42 -0.02
CA SER A 149 20.83 -12.81 -0.18
C SER A 149 20.97 -13.58 1.14
N ASP A 150 21.20 -12.88 2.25
CA ASP A 150 21.31 -13.49 3.59
C ASP A 150 19.97 -14.05 4.11
N LEU A 151 18.84 -13.64 3.48
CA LEU A 151 17.47 -14.05 3.87
C LEU A 151 17.08 -15.43 3.36
N LYS A 152 17.97 -16.14 2.67
CA LYS A 152 17.66 -17.46 2.12
C LYS A 152 17.21 -18.45 3.19
N GLY A 153 15.99 -18.98 3.03
CA GLY A 153 15.37 -19.94 3.95
C GLY A 153 14.85 -19.34 5.26
N LEU A 154 14.99 -18.02 5.48
CA LEU A 154 14.63 -17.38 6.73
C LEU A 154 13.17 -16.87 6.73
N PRO A 155 12.56 -16.74 7.93
CA PRO A 155 11.23 -16.16 8.08
C PRO A 155 11.28 -14.64 7.91
N VAL A 156 10.36 -14.10 7.09
CA VAL A 156 10.26 -12.66 6.76
C VAL A 156 8.84 -12.18 6.98
N ALA A 157 8.65 -11.13 7.77
CA ALA A 157 7.35 -10.46 7.87
C ALA A 157 7.12 -9.60 6.63
N VAL A 158 5.92 -9.67 6.05
CA VAL A 158 5.54 -8.88 4.87
C VAL A 158 4.32 -8.03 5.17
N VAL A 159 4.42 -6.73 4.87
CA VAL A 159 3.37 -5.74 5.12
C VAL A 159 2.70 -5.33 3.82
N GLY A 160 1.38 -5.53 3.72
CA GLY A 160 0.57 -5.08 2.59
C GLY A 160 1.10 -5.57 1.23
N SER A 161 1.31 -4.65 0.29
CA SER A 161 1.77 -4.96 -1.08
C SER A 161 3.16 -5.59 -1.15
N ALA A 162 3.98 -5.49 -0.09
CA ALA A 162 5.30 -6.13 -0.05
C ALA A 162 5.23 -7.67 -0.14
N ARG A 163 4.07 -8.26 0.18
CA ARG A 163 3.83 -9.70 0.01
C ARG A 163 3.99 -10.15 -1.45
N ALA A 164 3.35 -9.46 -2.38
CA ALA A 164 3.41 -9.82 -3.80
C ALA A 164 4.85 -9.71 -4.33
N LEU A 165 5.52 -8.59 -4.04
CA LEU A 165 6.92 -8.37 -4.39
C LEU A 165 7.84 -9.43 -3.76
N GLY A 166 7.66 -9.72 -2.47
CA GLY A 166 8.42 -10.75 -1.76
C GLY A 166 8.33 -12.10 -2.44
N ARG A 167 7.11 -12.54 -2.84
CA ARG A 167 6.90 -13.80 -3.57
C ARG A 167 7.56 -13.82 -4.95
N VAL A 168 7.52 -12.70 -5.67
CA VAL A 168 8.21 -12.58 -6.96
C VAL A 168 9.71 -12.74 -6.77
N LEU A 169 10.29 -12.06 -5.80
CA LEU A 169 11.72 -12.13 -5.49
C LEU A 169 12.15 -13.51 -5.01
N ASP A 170 11.36 -14.13 -4.15
CA ASP A 170 11.60 -15.48 -3.65
C ASP A 170 11.68 -16.50 -4.79
N ARG A 171 10.67 -16.50 -5.67
CA ARG A 171 10.64 -17.40 -6.83
C ARG A 171 11.77 -17.12 -7.83
N SER A 172 12.01 -15.84 -8.13
CA SER A 172 13.02 -15.44 -9.14
C SER A 172 14.45 -15.76 -8.71
N ASN A 173 14.72 -15.80 -7.41
CA ASN A 173 16.04 -15.99 -6.86
C ASN A 173 16.20 -17.32 -6.08
N ALA A 174 15.17 -18.18 -6.08
CA ALA A 174 15.16 -19.45 -5.34
C ALA A 174 15.57 -19.30 -3.87
N MET A 175 14.98 -18.29 -3.20
CA MET A 175 15.35 -17.94 -1.82
C MET A 175 14.75 -18.90 -0.79
N GLY A 176 13.55 -19.43 -1.01
CA GLY A 176 12.85 -20.31 -0.06
C GLY A 176 12.47 -19.61 1.24
N MET A 177 12.21 -18.30 1.20
CA MET A 177 11.82 -17.51 2.36
C MET A 177 10.46 -17.96 2.93
N GLN A 178 10.30 -17.86 4.23
CA GLN A 178 9.05 -18.18 4.93
C GLN A 178 8.29 -16.89 5.23
N PHE A 179 7.25 -16.57 4.45
CA PHE A 179 6.51 -15.33 4.63
C PHE A 179 5.52 -15.41 5.79
N VAL A 180 5.59 -14.39 6.65
CA VAL A 180 4.66 -14.15 7.76
C VAL A 180 3.89 -12.89 7.45
N ASP A 181 2.61 -13.04 7.10
CA ASP A 181 1.76 -11.91 6.78
C ASP A 181 1.40 -11.10 8.02
N VAL A 182 1.48 -9.78 7.91
CA VAL A 182 1.08 -8.84 8.94
C VAL A 182 0.36 -7.65 8.30
N GLU A 183 -0.53 -7.03 9.07
CA GLU A 183 -1.34 -5.92 8.58
C GLU A 183 -0.65 -4.57 8.71
N THR A 184 0.22 -4.41 9.72
CA THR A 184 0.85 -3.11 10.02
C THR A 184 2.35 -3.22 10.26
N ASP A 185 3.05 -2.09 10.06
CA ASP A 185 4.47 -1.97 10.35
C ASP A 185 4.77 -2.24 11.84
N GLU A 186 3.85 -1.87 12.75
CA GLU A 186 3.99 -2.10 14.18
C GLU A 186 3.95 -3.59 14.53
N GLN A 187 3.05 -4.35 13.91
CA GLN A 187 2.98 -5.82 14.07
C GLN A 187 4.24 -6.49 13.53
N ALA A 188 4.75 -6.02 12.39
CA ALA A 188 5.99 -6.51 11.80
C ALA A 188 7.17 -6.27 12.75
N LEU A 189 7.29 -5.04 13.27
CA LEU A 189 8.35 -4.64 14.20
C LEU A 189 8.29 -5.43 15.51
N ALA A 190 7.10 -5.69 16.04
CA ALA A 190 6.94 -6.54 17.22
C ALA A 190 7.44 -7.97 16.99
N LYS A 191 7.19 -8.55 15.79
CA LYS A 191 7.71 -9.87 15.43
C LYS A 191 9.24 -9.89 15.26
N LEU A 192 9.80 -8.84 14.65
CA LEU A 192 11.25 -8.70 14.48
C LEU A 192 11.95 -8.58 15.84
N ASN A 193 11.47 -7.70 16.72
CA ASN A 193 12.01 -7.52 18.07
C ASN A 193 11.88 -8.78 18.95
N ALA A 194 10.86 -9.58 18.70
CA ALA A 194 10.68 -10.87 19.39
C ALA A 194 11.51 -12.02 18.77
N GLY A 195 12.33 -11.75 17.76
CA GLY A 195 13.14 -12.77 17.07
C GLY A 195 12.31 -13.82 16.32
N LYS A 196 11.05 -13.52 15.99
CA LYS A 196 10.15 -14.44 15.25
C LYS A 196 10.34 -14.38 13.75
N VAL A 197 10.95 -13.31 13.25
CA VAL A 197 11.29 -13.10 11.84
C VAL A 197 12.69 -12.51 11.75
N ALA A 198 13.40 -12.80 10.66
CA ALA A 198 14.75 -12.30 10.39
C ALA A 198 14.72 -10.88 9.80
N ALA A 199 13.66 -10.55 9.07
CA ALA A 199 13.50 -9.23 8.45
C ALA A 199 12.02 -8.86 8.28
N ILE A 200 11.81 -7.58 7.98
CA ILE A 200 10.51 -7.01 7.59
C ILE A 200 10.63 -6.50 6.16
N PHE A 201 9.67 -6.84 5.31
CA PHE A 201 9.47 -6.24 3.99
C PHE A 201 8.31 -5.25 4.04
N SER A 202 8.57 -4.03 3.65
CA SER A 202 7.57 -2.97 3.50
C SER A 202 7.82 -2.21 2.20
N THR A 203 6.79 -1.82 1.46
CA THR A 203 6.92 -1.05 0.22
C THR A 203 6.30 0.34 0.37
N SER A 204 7.04 1.36 -0.01
CA SER A 204 6.58 2.74 0.00
C SER A 204 7.39 3.60 -0.97
N GLY A 205 6.90 4.81 -1.27
CA GLY A 205 7.73 5.85 -1.90
C GLY A 205 8.92 6.23 -1.01
N TRP A 206 9.87 6.98 -1.56
CA TRP A 206 10.97 7.55 -0.81
C TRP A 206 10.72 9.04 -0.55
N PRO A 207 10.99 9.52 0.67
CA PRO A 207 11.39 8.77 1.86
C PRO A 207 10.22 8.05 2.54
N SER A 208 10.47 6.86 3.10
CA SER A 208 9.49 6.12 3.89
C SER A 208 9.28 6.74 5.27
N GLY A 209 8.08 7.18 5.58
CA GLY A 209 7.78 7.77 6.87
C GLY A 209 8.07 6.84 8.08
N PRO A 210 7.69 5.55 8.06
CA PRO A 210 8.10 4.60 9.11
C PRO A 210 9.61 4.51 9.29
N VAL A 211 10.39 4.43 8.19
CA VAL A 211 11.85 4.35 8.26
C VAL A 211 12.46 5.64 8.81
N GLN A 212 11.97 6.82 8.38
CA GLN A 212 12.44 8.12 8.89
C GLN A 212 12.26 8.31 10.40
N ARG A 213 11.23 7.65 11.00
CA ARG A 213 10.98 7.73 12.44
C ARG A 213 11.86 6.80 13.28
N LEU A 214 12.60 5.89 12.66
CA LEU A 214 13.54 5.03 13.38
C LEU A 214 14.70 5.88 13.93
N LYS A 215 15.09 5.59 15.16
CA LYS A 215 16.24 6.25 15.77
C LYS A 215 17.54 5.56 15.35
N ARG A 216 18.65 6.31 15.26
CA ARG A 216 19.98 5.79 14.94
C ARG A 216 20.40 4.62 15.83
N ASN A 217 20.05 4.67 17.10
CA ASN A 217 20.36 3.63 18.10
C ASN A 217 19.21 2.62 18.30
N SER A 218 18.33 2.45 17.32
CA SER A 218 17.21 1.50 17.41
C SER A 218 17.62 0.03 17.38
N GLY A 219 18.87 -0.27 17.06
CA GLY A 219 19.34 -1.64 16.82
C GLY A 219 18.86 -2.22 15.49
N LEU A 220 18.22 -1.40 14.63
CA LEU A 220 17.72 -1.79 13.32
C LEU A 220 18.61 -1.26 12.20
N ILE A 221 18.76 -2.06 11.16
CA ILE A 221 19.45 -1.69 9.93
C ILE A 221 18.54 -1.85 8.71
N LEU A 222 18.83 -1.09 7.67
CA LEU A 222 18.31 -1.36 6.33
C LEU A 222 19.18 -2.42 5.66
N VAL A 223 18.54 -3.48 5.19
CA VAL A 223 19.18 -4.58 4.47
C VAL A 223 19.36 -4.16 3.02
N LYS A 224 20.57 -4.29 2.49
CA LYS A 224 20.91 -3.91 1.12
C LYS A 224 20.37 -4.93 0.12
N PHE A 225 19.78 -4.46 -0.96
CA PHE A 225 19.39 -5.33 -2.06
C PHE A 225 20.61 -5.60 -2.96
N ASP A 226 21.03 -6.85 -3.05
CA ASP A 226 22.28 -7.30 -3.70
C ASP A 226 22.07 -8.33 -4.83
N MET A 227 20.80 -8.60 -5.21
CA MET A 227 20.50 -9.57 -6.26
C MET A 227 20.30 -8.91 -7.63
N PRO A 228 20.54 -9.64 -8.74
CA PRO A 228 20.18 -9.17 -10.07
C PRO A 228 18.68 -8.92 -10.21
N VAL A 229 18.32 -7.85 -10.90
CA VAL A 229 16.91 -7.53 -11.21
C VAL A 229 16.68 -7.52 -12.71
N ARG A 230 15.44 -7.80 -13.09
CA ARG A 230 14.96 -7.71 -14.47
C ARG A 230 13.88 -6.65 -14.58
N PRO A 231 13.77 -5.96 -15.72
CA PRO A 231 12.64 -5.08 -15.95
C PRO A 231 11.31 -5.77 -15.62
N PRO A 232 10.34 -5.06 -15.02
CA PRO A 232 10.30 -3.60 -14.84
C PRO A 232 10.95 -3.09 -13.53
N TYR A 233 11.55 -3.96 -12.73
CA TYR A 233 12.22 -3.58 -11.49
C TYR A 233 13.55 -2.88 -11.77
N GLN A 234 13.94 -2.00 -10.85
CA GLN A 234 15.20 -1.25 -10.94
C GLN A 234 15.90 -1.22 -9.59
N ILE A 235 17.22 -1.06 -9.61
CA ILE A 235 17.99 -0.74 -8.42
C ILE A 235 18.15 0.76 -8.34
N VAL A 236 17.71 1.35 -7.24
CA VAL A 236 17.91 2.77 -6.95
C VAL A 236 18.73 2.94 -5.68
N LYS A 237 19.52 4.02 -5.63
CA LYS A 237 20.34 4.36 -4.48
C LYS A 237 19.74 5.55 -3.76
N LYS A 238 19.48 5.39 -2.47
CA LYS A 238 18.92 6.43 -1.60
C LYS A 238 19.63 6.43 -0.26
N ASN A 239 19.48 7.51 0.50
CA ASN A 239 20.09 7.68 1.81
C ASN A 239 19.01 7.85 2.88
N TYR A 240 19.28 7.31 4.06
CA TYR A 240 18.54 7.58 5.29
C TYR A 240 19.54 7.99 6.37
N GLU A 241 19.67 9.28 6.63
CA GLU A 241 20.64 9.83 7.59
C GLU A 241 20.44 9.29 9.01
N ASN A 242 19.17 9.05 9.39
CA ASN A 242 18.82 8.50 10.70
C ASN A 242 19.28 7.05 10.91
N LEU A 243 19.64 6.33 9.84
CA LEU A 243 20.15 4.95 9.91
C LEU A 243 21.58 4.83 9.33
N ASP A 244 22.29 5.93 9.18
CA ASP A 244 23.67 5.99 8.64
C ASP A 244 23.84 5.29 7.29
N THR A 245 22.77 5.27 6.46
CA THR A 245 22.87 4.65 5.14
C THR A 245 23.37 5.67 4.12
N PHE A 246 24.42 5.29 3.39
CA PHE A 246 24.93 6.06 2.26
C PHE A 246 24.95 5.21 1.00
N ASN A 247 24.41 5.74 -0.12
CA ASN A 247 24.29 5.01 -1.39
C ASN A 247 23.66 3.62 -1.23
N HIS A 248 22.68 3.49 -0.32
CA HIS A 248 22.03 2.22 -0.04
C HIS A 248 21.19 1.78 -1.23
N SER A 249 21.37 0.51 -1.64
CA SER A 249 20.67 -0.07 -2.78
C SER A 249 19.30 -0.62 -2.37
N PHE A 250 18.25 -0.09 -3.01
CA PHE A 250 16.88 -0.57 -2.87
C PHE A 250 16.39 -1.17 -4.18
N LEU A 251 15.58 -2.20 -4.09
CA LEU A 251 14.74 -2.61 -5.22
C LEU A 251 13.58 -1.63 -5.35
N ALA A 252 13.34 -1.16 -6.56
CA ALA A 252 12.22 -0.29 -6.90
C ALA A 252 11.24 -1.02 -7.82
N ALA A 253 9.94 -0.95 -7.49
CA ALA A 253 8.83 -1.54 -8.21
C ALA A 253 7.86 -0.46 -8.71
N PRO A 254 7.36 -0.53 -9.97
CA PRO A 254 6.52 0.52 -10.54
C PRO A 254 5.13 0.55 -9.92
N ASN A 255 4.62 1.78 -9.72
CA ASN A 255 3.23 2.05 -9.41
C ASN A 255 2.47 2.47 -10.65
N LEU A 256 1.20 2.14 -10.69
CA LEU A 256 0.24 2.53 -11.73
C LEU A 256 -1.00 3.16 -11.10
N LEU A 257 -1.56 4.15 -11.77
CA LEU A 257 -2.96 4.50 -11.63
C LEU A 257 -3.73 3.60 -12.59
N VAL A 258 -4.62 2.76 -12.05
CA VAL A 258 -5.41 1.81 -12.84
C VAL A 258 -6.89 2.12 -12.77
N THR A 259 -7.63 1.67 -13.77
CA THR A 259 -9.09 1.82 -13.87
C THR A 259 -9.74 0.51 -14.27
N ARG A 260 -11.02 0.37 -13.99
CA ARG A 260 -11.85 -0.70 -14.57
C ARG A 260 -11.94 -0.53 -16.09
N ALA A 261 -12.27 -1.61 -16.80
CA ALA A 261 -12.46 -1.58 -18.25
C ALA A 261 -13.76 -0.84 -18.59
N PHE A 262 -13.67 0.46 -18.85
CA PHE A 262 -14.77 1.28 -19.31
C PHE A 262 -14.77 1.43 -20.83
N SER A 263 -15.96 1.42 -21.45
CA SER A 263 -16.11 1.86 -22.83
C SER A 263 -15.66 3.32 -22.98
N ALA A 264 -14.82 3.60 -23.97
CA ALA A 264 -14.34 4.97 -24.25
C ALA A 264 -15.48 5.99 -24.48
N SER A 265 -16.62 5.54 -25.03
CA SER A 265 -17.80 6.36 -25.26
C SER A 265 -18.73 6.47 -24.03
N GLY A 266 -18.53 5.64 -23.01
CA GLY A 266 -19.31 5.68 -21.77
C GLY A 266 -18.98 6.89 -20.91
N VAL A 267 -19.85 7.23 -19.96
CA VAL A 267 -19.67 8.37 -19.04
C VAL A 267 -18.33 8.24 -18.27
N ASN A 268 -18.12 7.11 -17.61
CA ASN A 268 -16.88 6.88 -16.84
C ASN A 268 -15.66 6.83 -17.74
N GLY A 269 -15.74 6.23 -18.94
CA GLY A 269 -14.62 6.19 -19.89
C GLY A 269 -14.18 7.58 -20.32
N ARG A 270 -15.15 8.47 -20.64
CA ARG A 270 -14.83 9.88 -20.96
C ARG A 270 -14.26 10.63 -19.76
N ALA A 271 -14.78 10.41 -18.56
CA ALA A 271 -14.26 11.03 -17.34
C ALA A 271 -12.81 10.59 -17.05
N VAL A 272 -12.52 9.30 -17.16
CA VAL A 272 -11.15 8.76 -17.02
C VAL A 272 -10.21 9.32 -18.08
N ALA A 273 -10.66 9.44 -19.35
CA ALA A 273 -9.88 10.06 -20.42
C ALA A 273 -9.60 11.54 -20.16
N THR A 274 -10.59 12.27 -19.64
CA THR A 274 -10.41 13.68 -19.23
C THR A 274 -9.40 13.80 -18.11
N LEU A 275 -9.49 12.95 -17.08
CA LEU A 275 -8.53 12.91 -15.98
C LEU A 275 -7.11 12.60 -16.49
N GLN A 276 -6.95 11.56 -17.31
CA GLN A 276 -5.67 11.17 -17.91
C GLN A 276 -5.03 12.34 -18.66
N ASN A 277 -5.81 12.99 -19.55
CA ASN A 277 -5.34 14.16 -20.32
C ASN A 277 -4.98 15.35 -19.41
N CYS A 278 -5.77 15.58 -18.34
CA CYS A 278 -5.48 16.64 -17.38
C CYS A 278 -4.15 16.40 -16.66
N ILE A 279 -3.93 15.20 -16.12
CA ILE A 279 -2.67 14.86 -15.43
C ILE A 279 -1.48 15.00 -16.41
N GLN A 280 -1.62 14.54 -17.65
CA GLN A 280 -0.56 14.65 -18.66
C GLN A 280 -0.18 16.10 -18.95
N LYS A 281 -1.18 16.99 -19.11
CA LYS A 281 -0.97 18.41 -19.36
C LYS A 281 -0.36 19.16 -18.16
N ASN A 282 -0.65 18.72 -16.95
CA ASN A 282 -0.17 19.32 -15.71
C ASN A 282 1.08 18.62 -15.13
N LEU A 283 1.68 17.66 -15.86
CA LEU A 283 2.79 16.86 -15.32
C LEU A 283 3.96 17.73 -14.88
N VAL A 284 4.36 18.72 -15.69
CA VAL A 284 5.46 19.65 -15.36
C VAL A 284 5.14 20.42 -14.07
N ASN A 285 3.90 20.93 -13.95
CA ASN A 285 3.47 21.63 -12.74
C ASN A 285 3.50 20.70 -11.50
N LEU A 286 3.08 19.43 -11.64
CA LEU A 286 3.16 18.44 -10.58
C LEU A 286 4.61 18.11 -10.19
N GLN A 287 5.54 18.12 -11.15
CA GLN A 287 6.94 17.80 -10.91
C GLN A 287 7.75 18.95 -10.30
N GLU A 288 7.45 20.19 -10.69
CA GLU A 288 8.20 21.39 -10.31
C GLU A 288 7.53 22.20 -9.20
N GLY A 289 6.23 21.94 -8.94
CA GLY A 289 5.45 22.61 -7.90
C GLY A 289 5.72 22.07 -6.49
N GLN A 290 5.03 22.67 -5.51
CA GLN A 290 5.09 22.20 -4.10
C GLN A 290 4.14 21.00 -3.87
N PHE A 291 4.36 19.93 -4.61
CA PHE A 291 3.59 18.71 -4.56
C PHE A 291 4.40 17.55 -3.95
N GLU A 292 3.82 16.36 -3.89
CA GLU A 292 4.48 15.18 -3.34
C GLU A 292 5.80 14.87 -4.08
N PRO A 293 6.91 14.61 -3.38
CA PRO A 293 8.21 14.32 -3.98
C PRO A 293 8.27 13.11 -4.92
N ALA A 294 7.21 12.35 -5.01
CA ALA A 294 7.06 11.24 -5.94
C ALA A 294 6.87 11.68 -7.41
N TRP A 295 6.34 12.89 -7.67
CA TRP A 295 6.05 13.35 -9.02
C TRP A 295 7.28 13.52 -9.92
N PRO A 296 8.43 14.03 -9.48
CA PRO A 296 9.66 14.09 -10.27
C PRO A 296 10.17 12.72 -10.77
N GLU A 297 9.72 11.62 -10.16
CA GLU A 297 10.06 10.26 -10.60
C GLU A 297 9.22 9.78 -11.79
N VAL A 298 8.08 10.42 -12.07
CA VAL A 298 7.16 10.08 -13.17
C VAL A 298 7.73 10.66 -14.49
N LYS A 299 8.40 9.83 -15.30
CA LYS A 299 9.12 10.31 -16.49
C LYS A 299 8.45 9.94 -17.80
N ASN A 300 8.00 8.71 -17.96
CA ASN A 300 7.44 8.20 -19.21
C ASN A 300 5.99 7.76 -19.03
N LEU A 301 5.06 8.65 -19.36
CA LEU A 301 3.62 8.40 -19.20
C LEU A 301 3.06 7.33 -20.18
N SER A 302 3.86 6.85 -21.12
CA SER A 302 3.43 5.79 -22.04
C SER A 302 3.82 4.39 -21.59
N ASP A 303 4.75 4.26 -20.63
CA ASP A 303 5.24 2.97 -20.17
C ASP A 303 4.32 2.40 -19.07
N THR A 304 3.49 1.43 -19.43
CA THR A 304 2.66 0.68 -18.49
C THR A 304 3.30 -0.64 -18.06
N PHE A 305 4.57 -0.84 -18.33
CA PHE A 305 5.34 -2.02 -17.96
C PHE A 305 4.68 -3.33 -18.41
N GLY A 306 4.06 -3.31 -19.60
CA GLY A 306 3.36 -4.45 -20.18
C GLY A 306 1.95 -4.71 -19.62
N TRP A 307 1.44 -3.87 -18.71
CA TRP A 307 0.04 -3.96 -18.28
C TRP A 307 -0.89 -3.33 -19.33
N PRO A 308 -2.09 -3.91 -19.60
CA PRO A 308 -3.03 -3.36 -20.58
C PRO A 308 -3.32 -1.88 -20.32
N ARG A 309 -3.20 -1.05 -21.37
CA ARG A 309 -3.39 0.39 -21.25
C ARG A 309 -4.86 0.77 -21.48
N PHE A 310 -5.34 1.71 -20.68
CA PHE A 310 -6.61 2.38 -20.94
C PHE A 310 -6.50 3.21 -22.22
N ALA A 311 -7.27 2.85 -23.24
CA ALA A 311 -7.22 3.48 -24.56
C ALA A 311 -8.11 4.73 -24.65
N GLY A 312 -8.11 5.59 -23.63
CA GLY A 312 -8.98 6.77 -23.47
C GLY A 312 -9.28 7.55 -24.75
N GLY A 313 -10.25 7.08 -25.53
CA GLY A 313 -10.90 7.90 -26.57
C GLY A 313 -10.05 8.38 -27.77
N LYS A 314 -8.79 7.97 -27.93
CA LYS A 314 -8.07 8.18 -29.18
C LYS A 314 -8.40 7.07 -30.16
N ARG A 315 -9.34 7.33 -31.06
CA ARG A 315 -9.36 6.76 -32.40
C ARG A 315 -8.43 7.56 -33.27
#